data_70760631811fd77187467c6599103fc4
#
_entry.id   70760631811fd77187467c6599103fc4
#
_cell.length_a   1.000
_cell.length_b   1.000
_cell.length_c   1.000
_cell.angle_alpha   90.00
_cell.angle_beta   90.00
_cell.angle_gamma   90.00
#
_symmetry.space_group_name_H-M   'P 1'
#
loop_
_entity.id
_entity.type
_entity.pdbx_description
1 polymer ?
#
loop_
_entity_poly.entity_id
_entity_poly.type
_entity_poly.pdbx_seq_one_letter_code
_entity_poly.pdbx_strand_id
1 'polypeptide(L)'
;MLRIAVQAKGRLFEETMTMLAESSIKISSAKRTLLAPASNFPVEILYLRDDDIPQAVASGIADVGIVGENEFVERHEKAELIKRLDFSKCRLSLAIPKEVDYQSIQWFNGKKIATSYPYILQDFLDKNKIKAEIHVITGSVEIAPGIGLADCIFDIVSSGSTLVSNNLKEVEVVLKSEAILIGNPNLSAEKKEILNELLFRFDSYKNAEGKKYIILNIPNDKIEEVCKILPGMKAPTVTPLVKEGWSSLHSVISEKTFWDIISQLKALGAEGILVVPIEKMIL
;
A
#
# COMPACT_ATOMS: atom_id res chain seq x y z
N MET A 1 -14.50 -21.87 1.49
CA MET A 1 -13.15 -21.36 1.17
C MET A 1 -13.31 -20.07 0.38
N LEU A 2 -12.56 -19.02 0.71
CA LEU A 2 -12.56 -17.71 0.03
C LEU A 2 -11.44 -17.69 -1.00
N ARG A 3 -11.73 -17.35 -2.26
CA ARG A 3 -10.73 -17.23 -3.33
C ARG A 3 -10.30 -15.78 -3.49
N ILE A 4 -8.99 -15.54 -3.38
CA ILE A 4 -8.37 -14.23 -3.48
C ILE A 4 -7.57 -14.16 -4.78
N ALA A 5 -7.95 -13.30 -5.72
CA ALA A 5 -7.15 -13.02 -6.91
C ALA A 5 -6.02 -12.06 -6.56
N VAL A 6 -4.81 -12.37 -6.99
CA VAL A 6 -3.61 -11.53 -6.78
C VAL A 6 -2.77 -11.50 -8.05
N GLN A 7 -1.98 -10.45 -8.21
CA GLN A 7 -1.02 -10.36 -9.29
C GLN A 7 0.02 -11.50 -9.19
N ALA A 8 0.39 -12.10 -10.35
CA ALA A 8 1.27 -13.26 -10.38
C ALA A 8 2.77 -12.93 -10.20
N LYS A 9 3.19 -11.68 -10.38
CA LYS A 9 4.57 -11.21 -10.29
C LYS A 9 4.65 -9.68 -10.13
N GLY A 10 5.81 -9.17 -9.73
CA GLY A 10 6.07 -7.73 -9.58
C GLY A 10 5.87 -7.24 -8.14
N ARG A 11 6.01 -5.92 -7.95
CA ARG A 11 6.02 -5.31 -6.61
C ARG A 11 4.72 -5.56 -5.85
N LEU A 12 3.57 -5.38 -6.49
CA LEU A 12 2.26 -5.62 -5.86
C LEU A 12 2.12 -7.07 -5.37
N PHE A 13 2.61 -8.04 -6.15
CA PHE A 13 2.66 -9.45 -5.74
C PHE A 13 3.52 -9.65 -4.49
N GLU A 14 4.75 -9.13 -4.49
CA GLU A 14 5.70 -9.30 -3.38
C GLU A 14 5.16 -8.72 -2.08
N GLU A 15 4.63 -7.50 -2.13
CA GLU A 15 4.04 -6.81 -0.97
C GLU A 15 2.74 -7.50 -0.50
N THR A 16 1.93 -8.02 -1.42
CA THR A 16 0.74 -8.81 -1.09
C THR A 16 1.10 -10.11 -0.37
N MET A 17 2.09 -10.84 -0.88
CA MET A 17 2.54 -12.10 -0.26
C MET A 17 3.17 -11.84 1.12
N THR A 18 3.89 -10.75 1.28
CA THR A 18 4.41 -10.30 2.57
C THR A 18 3.28 -10.02 3.55
N MET A 19 2.26 -9.25 3.15
CA MET A 19 1.10 -8.95 3.98
C MET A 19 0.35 -10.23 4.42
N LEU A 20 0.15 -11.19 3.52
CA LEU A 20 -0.47 -12.48 3.83
C LEU A 20 0.38 -13.27 4.85
N ALA A 21 1.69 -13.35 4.64
CA ALA A 21 2.61 -14.06 5.53
C ALA A 21 2.65 -13.41 6.92
N GLU A 22 2.78 -12.09 6.99
CA GLU A 22 2.78 -11.32 8.23
C GLU A 22 1.41 -11.38 8.93
N SER A 23 0.32 -11.59 8.21
CA SER A 23 -1.01 -11.88 8.76
C SER A 23 -1.18 -13.35 9.18
N SER A 24 -0.08 -14.10 9.25
CA SER A 24 -0.03 -15.52 9.62
C SER A 24 -0.84 -16.44 8.70
N ILE A 25 -0.91 -16.11 7.41
CA ILE A 25 -1.54 -16.95 6.38
C ILE A 25 -0.44 -17.65 5.59
N LYS A 26 -0.38 -18.98 5.70
CA LYS A 26 0.68 -19.80 5.06
C LYS A 26 0.20 -20.33 3.72
N ILE A 27 0.65 -19.71 2.65
CA ILE A 27 0.32 -20.16 1.29
C ILE A 27 1.28 -21.28 0.87
N SER A 28 0.72 -22.37 0.36
CA SER A 28 1.49 -23.50 -0.17
C SER A 28 2.14 -23.10 -1.50
N SER A 29 3.48 -22.94 -1.50
CA SER A 29 4.22 -22.60 -2.71
C SER A 29 4.47 -23.84 -3.56
N ALA A 30 3.58 -24.17 -4.49
CA ALA A 30 3.90 -25.11 -5.56
C ALA A 30 4.39 -24.34 -6.79
N LYS A 31 5.58 -24.66 -7.28
CA LYS A 31 6.11 -24.03 -8.51
C LYS A 31 5.11 -24.25 -9.68
N ARG A 32 4.68 -23.16 -10.33
CA ARG A 32 3.80 -23.13 -11.52
C ARG A 32 2.31 -23.45 -11.31
N THR A 33 1.77 -23.33 -10.10
CA THR A 33 0.31 -23.42 -9.90
C THR A 33 -0.32 -22.05 -10.04
N LEU A 34 -1.44 -21.97 -10.79
CA LEU A 34 -2.25 -20.74 -10.86
C LEU A 34 -3.19 -20.58 -9.65
N LEU A 35 -3.36 -21.66 -8.88
CA LEU A 35 -4.22 -21.70 -7.71
C LEU A 35 -3.48 -22.37 -6.55
N ALA A 36 -3.33 -21.70 -5.41
CA ALA A 36 -2.60 -22.16 -4.25
C ALA A 36 -3.42 -22.02 -2.98
N PRO A 37 -3.79 -23.13 -2.29
CA PRO A 37 -4.51 -23.04 -1.02
C PRO A 37 -3.57 -22.61 0.11
N ALA A 38 -4.13 -21.93 1.12
CA ALA A 38 -3.46 -21.75 2.39
C ALA A 38 -3.59 -23.02 3.24
N SER A 39 -2.53 -23.33 4.00
CA SER A 39 -2.51 -24.54 4.83
C SER A 39 -3.20 -24.37 6.19
N ASN A 40 -3.42 -23.15 6.63
CA ASN A 40 -3.87 -22.82 7.99
C ASN A 40 -5.02 -21.81 8.05
N PHE A 41 -5.58 -21.45 6.91
CA PHE A 41 -6.70 -20.51 6.83
C PHE A 41 -7.59 -20.86 5.62
N PRO A 42 -8.91 -20.68 5.67
CA PRO A 42 -9.82 -21.15 4.62
C PRO A 42 -9.83 -20.23 3.39
N VAL A 43 -8.64 -19.93 2.83
CA VAL A 43 -8.46 -19.14 1.61
C VAL A 43 -7.63 -19.91 0.58
N GLU A 44 -7.81 -19.57 -0.69
CA GLU A 44 -6.96 -19.99 -1.80
C GLU A 44 -6.58 -18.77 -2.66
N ILE A 45 -5.35 -18.75 -3.13
CA ILE A 45 -4.82 -17.64 -3.94
C ILE A 45 -4.89 -18.03 -5.42
N LEU A 46 -5.52 -17.17 -6.20
CA LEU A 46 -5.57 -17.27 -7.68
C LEU A 46 -4.61 -16.23 -8.26
N TYR A 47 -3.57 -16.71 -8.97
CA TYR A 47 -2.56 -15.84 -9.59
C TYR A 47 -3.00 -15.43 -10.99
N LEU A 48 -3.17 -14.13 -11.20
CA LEU A 48 -3.61 -13.55 -12.47
C LEU A 48 -2.66 -12.43 -12.92
N ARG A 49 -2.92 -11.87 -14.09
CA ARG A 49 -2.42 -10.56 -14.47
C ARG A 49 -3.22 -9.51 -13.69
N ASP A 50 -2.61 -8.37 -13.38
CA ASP A 50 -3.27 -7.27 -12.65
C ASP A 50 -4.53 -6.75 -13.35
N ASP A 51 -4.47 -6.64 -14.68
CA ASP A 51 -5.57 -6.19 -15.52
C ASP A 51 -6.77 -7.18 -15.60
N ASP A 52 -6.56 -8.46 -15.28
CA ASP A 52 -7.60 -9.49 -15.24
C ASP A 52 -8.32 -9.60 -13.87
N ILE A 53 -7.72 -9.08 -12.81
CA ILE A 53 -8.25 -9.23 -11.43
C ILE A 53 -9.64 -8.61 -11.27
N PRO A 54 -9.91 -7.36 -11.72
CA PRO A 54 -11.23 -6.76 -11.55
C PRO A 54 -12.35 -7.58 -12.21
N GLN A 55 -12.12 -8.08 -13.42
CA GLN A 55 -13.06 -8.92 -14.15
C GLN A 55 -13.28 -10.27 -13.44
N ALA A 56 -12.21 -10.91 -12.95
CA ALA A 56 -12.31 -12.17 -12.23
C ALA A 56 -13.17 -12.05 -10.96
N VAL A 57 -13.04 -10.92 -10.25
CA VAL A 57 -13.87 -10.62 -9.08
C VAL A 57 -15.32 -10.31 -9.48
N ALA A 58 -15.53 -9.45 -10.47
CA ALA A 58 -16.88 -9.09 -10.93
C ALA A 58 -17.66 -10.30 -11.43
N SER A 59 -17.03 -11.24 -12.13
CA SER A 59 -17.65 -12.45 -12.65
C SER A 59 -17.83 -13.58 -11.61
N GLY A 60 -17.28 -13.42 -10.39
CA GLY A 60 -17.33 -14.44 -9.32
C GLY A 60 -16.34 -15.61 -9.51
N ILE A 61 -15.40 -15.51 -10.44
CA ILE A 61 -14.27 -16.46 -10.55
C ILE A 61 -13.39 -16.36 -9.31
N ALA A 62 -13.17 -15.14 -8.82
CA ALA A 62 -12.62 -14.86 -7.51
C ALA A 62 -13.65 -14.16 -6.62
N ASP A 63 -13.57 -14.37 -5.32
CA ASP A 63 -14.46 -13.76 -4.34
C ASP A 63 -14.02 -12.33 -4.01
N VAL A 64 -12.72 -12.16 -3.88
CA VAL A 64 -12.05 -10.88 -3.65
C VAL A 64 -10.77 -10.82 -4.46
N GLY A 65 -10.22 -9.61 -4.64
CA GLY A 65 -8.98 -9.40 -5.37
C GLY A 65 -8.14 -8.30 -4.75
N ILE A 66 -6.81 -8.46 -4.76
CA ILE A 66 -5.88 -7.40 -4.41
C ILE A 66 -5.28 -6.87 -5.70
N VAL A 67 -5.52 -5.58 -5.98
CA VAL A 67 -5.20 -4.93 -7.25
C VAL A 67 -4.81 -3.47 -7.02
N GLY A 68 -4.11 -2.85 -7.95
CA GLY A 68 -3.89 -1.40 -7.94
C GLY A 68 -5.20 -0.65 -8.18
N GLU A 69 -5.45 0.43 -7.44
CA GLU A 69 -6.64 1.25 -7.63
C GLU A 69 -6.76 1.79 -9.07
N ASN A 70 -5.62 2.05 -9.72
CA ASN A 70 -5.56 2.42 -11.14
C ASN A 70 -6.21 1.37 -12.05
N GLU A 71 -5.91 0.08 -11.87
CA GLU A 71 -6.52 -0.98 -12.67
C GLU A 71 -8.01 -1.14 -12.37
N PHE A 72 -8.40 -1.03 -11.11
CA PHE A 72 -9.80 -1.10 -10.71
C PHE A 72 -10.64 0.03 -11.34
N VAL A 73 -10.11 1.25 -11.33
CA VAL A 73 -10.79 2.41 -11.94
C VAL A 73 -10.80 2.30 -13.46
N GLU A 74 -9.69 1.87 -14.08
CA GLU A 74 -9.59 1.75 -15.53
C GLU A 74 -10.54 0.71 -16.12
N ARG A 75 -10.70 -0.43 -15.44
CA ARG A 75 -11.50 -1.55 -15.97
C ARG A 75 -13.01 -1.40 -15.80
N HIS A 76 -13.47 -0.52 -14.91
CA HIS A 76 -14.90 -0.25 -14.70
C HIS A 76 -15.77 -1.47 -14.41
N GLU A 77 -15.19 -2.52 -13.83
CA GLU A 77 -15.89 -3.75 -13.52
C GLU A 77 -16.81 -3.62 -12.30
N LYS A 78 -17.85 -4.45 -12.25
CA LYS A 78 -18.84 -4.48 -11.15
C LYS A 78 -18.28 -5.19 -9.92
N ALA A 79 -17.34 -4.57 -9.24
CA ALA A 79 -16.81 -5.01 -7.96
C ALA A 79 -16.88 -3.86 -6.95
N GLU A 80 -16.80 -4.18 -5.65
CA GLU A 80 -16.87 -3.20 -4.58
C GLU A 80 -15.47 -2.97 -3.97
N LEU A 81 -15.09 -1.73 -3.73
CA LEU A 81 -13.93 -1.40 -2.93
C LEU A 81 -14.20 -1.77 -1.46
N ILE A 82 -13.47 -2.76 -0.94
CA ILE A 82 -13.61 -3.20 0.45
C ILE A 82 -12.64 -2.42 1.35
N LYS A 83 -11.36 -2.35 0.96
CA LYS A 83 -10.33 -1.75 1.81
C LYS A 83 -9.14 -1.23 1.01
N ARG A 84 -8.59 -0.10 1.45
CA ARG A 84 -7.27 0.39 1.04
C ARG A 84 -6.19 -0.29 1.88
N LEU A 85 -5.10 -0.75 1.24
CA LEU A 85 -4.10 -1.60 1.90
C LEU A 85 -2.81 -0.86 2.26
N ASP A 86 -2.67 0.39 1.83
CA ASP A 86 -1.57 1.30 2.18
C ASP A 86 -0.16 0.82 1.75
N PHE A 87 -0.09 0.06 0.65
CA PHE A 87 1.17 -0.31 0.02
C PHE A 87 1.10 -0.23 -1.51
N SER A 88 2.20 -0.49 -2.22
CA SER A 88 2.33 -0.35 -3.68
C SER A 88 1.88 1.02 -4.20
N LYS A 89 2.12 2.08 -3.43
CA LYS A 89 1.72 3.43 -3.80
C LYS A 89 2.39 3.89 -5.08
N CYS A 90 1.59 4.46 -5.97
CA CYS A 90 2.00 5.08 -7.21
C CYS A 90 1.04 6.20 -7.59
N ARG A 91 1.23 6.79 -8.75
CA ARG A 91 0.31 7.77 -9.33
C ARG A 91 0.24 7.63 -10.84
N LEU A 92 -0.89 7.96 -11.41
CA LEU A 92 -1.05 8.15 -12.85
C LEU A 92 -0.87 9.63 -13.16
N SER A 93 0.05 9.93 -14.06
CA SER A 93 0.45 11.30 -14.34
C SER A 93 0.64 11.57 -15.82
N LEU A 94 0.33 12.79 -16.22
CA LEU A 94 0.72 13.32 -17.52
C LEU A 94 2.18 13.75 -17.46
N ALA A 95 2.96 13.30 -18.43
CA ALA A 95 4.36 13.65 -18.59
C ALA A 95 4.66 14.07 -20.04
N ILE A 96 5.51 15.09 -20.18
CA ILE A 96 5.86 15.73 -21.43
C ILE A 96 7.38 15.72 -21.64
N PRO A 97 7.90 15.92 -22.85
CA PRO A 97 9.34 16.12 -23.08
C PRO A 97 9.89 17.28 -22.24
N LYS A 98 11.10 17.10 -21.69
CA LYS A 98 11.72 18.07 -20.75
C LYS A 98 11.88 19.47 -21.31
N GLU A 99 12.15 19.57 -22.62
CA GLU A 99 12.36 20.82 -23.36
C GLU A 99 11.09 21.65 -23.56
N VAL A 100 9.91 21.04 -23.37
CA VAL A 100 8.62 21.76 -23.53
C VAL A 100 8.43 22.73 -22.37
N ASP A 101 8.12 23.99 -22.69
CA ASP A 101 7.69 24.97 -21.69
C ASP A 101 6.21 24.78 -21.36
N TYR A 102 5.95 24.13 -20.22
CA TYR A 102 4.61 23.82 -19.75
C TYR A 102 4.07 24.96 -18.88
N GLN A 103 2.96 25.57 -19.32
CA GLN A 103 2.36 26.70 -18.61
C GLN A 103 1.04 26.31 -17.91
N SER A 104 0.25 25.42 -18.52
CA SER A 104 -1.04 25.02 -17.99
C SER A 104 -1.54 23.75 -18.66
N ILE A 105 -2.57 23.16 -18.05
CA ILE A 105 -3.27 21.97 -18.56
C ILE A 105 -3.83 22.14 -19.97
N GLN A 106 -4.09 23.38 -20.42
CA GLN A 106 -4.59 23.67 -21.77
C GLN A 106 -3.55 23.35 -22.86
N TRP A 107 -2.29 23.15 -22.50
CA TRP A 107 -1.25 22.70 -23.43
C TRP A 107 -1.60 21.38 -24.11
N PHE A 108 -2.40 20.51 -23.45
CA PHE A 108 -2.79 19.20 -23.99
C PHE A 108 -3.85 19.29 -25.09
N ASN A 109 -4.47 20.46 -25.36
CA ASN A 109 -5.42 20.60 -26.48
C ASN A 109 -4.74 20.34 -27.83
N GLY A 110 -5.36 19.44 -28.60
CA GLY A 110 -4.86 19.02 -29.92
C GLY A 110 -3.62 18.13 -29.89
N LYS A 111 -3.18 17.69 -28.71
CA LYS A 111 -2.03 16.79 -28.53
C LYS A 111 -2.42 15.33 -28.67
N LYS A 112 -1.43 14.49 -29.05
CA LYS A 112 -1.52 13.03 -29.01
C LYS A 112 -0.91 12.54 -27.70
N ILE A 113 -1.68 11.79 -26.93
CA ILE A 113 -1.30 11.27 -25.61
C ILE A 113 -1.25 9.75 -25.66
N ALA A 114 -0.06 9.16 -25.50
CA ALA A 114 0.09 7.71 -25.41
C ALA A 114 -0.22 7.24 -23.97
N THR A 115 -0.98 6.15 -23.83
CA THR A 115 -1.36 5.61 -22.53
C THR A 115 -1.79 4.14 -22.58
N SER A 116 -1.62 3.44 -21.45
CA SER A 116 -2.29 2.17 -21.16
C SER A 116 -3.58 2.34 -20.33
N TYR A 117 -3.97 3.57 -20.00
CA TYR A 117 -5.11 3.95 -19.16
C TYR A 117 -6.04 4.93 -19.88
N PRO A 118 -6.64 4.53 -21.02
CA PRO A 118 -7.45 5.42 -21.84
C PRO A 118 -8.72 5.93 -21.14
N TYR A 119 -9.33 5.11 -20.28
CA TYR A 119 -10.57 5.49 -19.60
C TYR A 119 -10.34 6.60 -18.57
N ILE A 120 -9.36 6.41 -17.68
CA ILE A 120 -8.98 7.41 -16.67
C ILE A 120 -8.54 8.71 -17.35
N LEU A 121 -7.77 8.61 -18.43
CA LEU A 121 -7.36 9.77 -19.19
C LEU A 121 -8.54 10.51 -19.84
N GLN A 122 -9.48 9.79 -20.47
CA GLN A 122 -10.65 10.38 -21.08
C GLN A 122 -11.50 11.14 -20.06
N ASP A 123 -11.79 10.53 -18.91
CA ASP A 123 -12.54 11.15 -17.82
C ASP A 123 -11.87 12.46 -17.35
N PHE A 124 -10.53 12.45 -17.22
CA PHE A 124 -9.75 13.63 -16.84
C PHE A 124 -9.82 14.73 -17.92
N LEU A 125 -9.68 14.39 -19.19
CA LEU A 125 -9.76 15.34 -20.30
C LEU A 125 -11.14 15.99 -20.39
N ASP A 126 -12.21 15.19 -20.24
CA ASP A 126 -13.60 15.66 -20.30
C ASP A 126 -13.91 16.63 -19.14
N LYS A 127 -13.51 16.28 -17.91
CA LYS A 127 -13.66 17.15 -16.72
C LYS A 127 -12.97 18.51 -16.89
N ASN A 128 -11.85 18.55 -17.60
CA ASN A 128 -11.06 19.75 -17.84
C ASN A 128 -11.36 20.42 -19.19
N LYS A 129 -12.32 19.90 -19.95
CA LYS A 129 -12.74 20.41 -21.28
C LYS A 129 -11.57 20.46 -22.27
N ILE A 130 -10.68 19.48 -22.24
CA ILE A 130 -9.50 19.34 -23.11
C ILE A 130 -9.86 18.38 -24.23
N LYS A 131 -9.51 18.76 -25.46
CA LYS A 131 -9.64 17.90 -26.64
C LYS A 131 -8.26 17.40 -27.05
N ALA A 132 -7.97 16.13 -26.80
CA ALA A 132 -6.70 15.48 -27.16
C ALA A 132 -7.00 14.15 -27.86
N GLU A 133 -6.03 13.64 -28.61
CA GLU A 133 -6.08 12.33 -29.26
C GLU A 133 -5.44 11.30 -28.33
N ILE A 134 -6.19 10.27 -27.94
CA ILE A 134 -5.68 9.19 -27.07
C ILE A 134 -5.12 8.06 -27.93
N HIS A 135 -3.84 7.77 -27.79
CA HIS A 135 -3.14 6.66 -28.40
C HIS A 135 -2.96 5.52 -27.39
N VAL A 136 -3.78 4.47 -27.52
CA VAL A 136 -3.70 3.32 -26.61
C VAL A 136 -2.55 2.42 -27.01
N ILE A 137 -1.61 2.20 -26.06
CA ILE A 137 -0.49 1.26 -26.22
C ILE A 137 -0.35 0.41 -24.95
N THR A 138 0.09 -0.84 -25.11
CA THR A 138 0.30 -1.77 -23.99
C THR A 138 1.78 -1.91 -23.69
N GLY A 139 2.24 -1.28 -22.60
CA GLY A 139 3.63 -1.30 -22.15
C GLY A 139 4.56 -0.34 -22.93
N SER A 140 5.67 0.02 -22.29
CA SER A 140 6.69 0.94 -22.81
C SER A 140 6.13 2.26 -23.32
N VAL A 141 5.15 2.81 -22.61
CA VAL A 141 4.47 4.08 -22.93
C VAL A 141 5.46 5.24 -22.99
N GLU A 142 6.47 5.21 -22.13
CA GLU A 142 7.49 6.24 -21.95
C GLU A 142 8.37 6.50 -23.19
N ILE A 143 8.46 5.54 -24.12
CA ILE A 143 9.24 5.73 -25.35
C ILE A 143 8.47 6.49 -26.46
N ALA A 144 7.15 6.55 -26.36
CA ALA A 144 6.28 7.06 -27.43
C ALA A 144 6.63 8.46 -27.92
N PRO A 145 6.95 9.46 -27.09
CA PRO A 145 7.37 10.77 -27.57
C PRO A 145 8.72 10.74 -28.30
N GLY A 146 9.68 9.97 -27.79
CA GLY A 146 11.02 9.87 -28.38
C GLY A 146 11.05 9.29 -29.80
N ILE A 147 10.06 8.44 -30.14
CA ILE A 147 9.92 7.83 -31.47
C ILE A 147 8.89 8.54 -32.36
N GLY A 148 8.29 9.64 -31.89
CA GLY A 148 7.31 10.43 -32.65
C GLY A 148 5.92 9.80 -32.75
N LEU A 149 5.58 8.83 -31.87
CA LEU A 149 4.25 8.20 -31.84
C LEU A 149 3.21 9.08 -31.15
N ALA A 150 3.62 9.87 -30.15
CA ALA A 150 2.77 10.78 -29.41
C ALA A 150 3.55 12.05 -29.00
N ASP A 151 2.85 13.13 -28.65
CA ASP A 151 3.46 14.35 -28.13
C ASP A 151 3.84 14.23 -26.65
N CYS A 152 3.11 13.41 -25.91
CA CYS A 152 3.26 13.24 -24.47
C CYS A 152 2.67 11.90 -24.04
N ILE A 153 2.76 11.58 -22.74
CA ILE A 153 2.26 10.33 -22.19
C ILE A 153 1.37 10.56 -20.97
N PHE A 154 0.51 9.57 -20.71
CA PHE A 154 -0.20 9.40 -19.46
C PHE A 154 0.07 7.98 -18.95
N ASP A 155 0.80 7.85 -17.84
CA ASP A 155 1.25 6.54 -17.39
C ASP A 155 1.50 6.51 -15.86
N ILE A 156 1.76 5.30 -15.34
CA ILE A 156 2.14 5.07 -13.94
C ILE A 156 3.51 5.67 -13.65
N VAL A 157 3.56 6.44 -12.57
CA VAL A 157 4.78 6.99 -12.01
C VAL A 157 4.92 6.54 -10.56
N SER A 158 5.99 5.83 -10.25
CA SER A 158 6.37 5.47 -8.88
C SER A 158 7.47 6.41 -8.39
N SER A 159 8.74 6.14 -8.73
CA SER A 159 9.87 7.02 -8.41
C SER A 159 10.11 8.14 -9.43
N GLY A 160 9.60 7.98 -10.66
CA GLY A 160 9.86 8.90 -11.78
C GLY A 160 11.18 8.63 -12.53
N SER A 161 11.96 7.64 -12.14
CA SER A 161 13.25 7.32 -12.78
C SER A 161 13.11 7.00 -14.28
N THR A 162 12.07 6.24 -14.64
CA THR A 162 11.76 5.89 -16.04
C THR A 162 11.47 7.13 -16.88
N LEU A 163 10.73 8.10 -16.35
CA LEU A 163 10.50 9.38 -17.04
C LEU A 163 11.79 10.11 -17.31
N VAL A 164 12.66 10.23 -16.30
CA VAL A 164 13.95 10.92 -16.42
C VAL A 164 14.84 10.26 -17.47
N SER A 165 14.87 8.92 -17.50
CA SER A 165 15.68 8.15 -18.47
C SER A 165 15.19 8.31 -19.92
N ASN A 166 13.90 8.65 -20.12
CA ASN A 166 13.31 8.89 -21.43
C ASN A 166 13.14 10.38 -21.76
N ASN A 167 13.89 11.25 -21.09
CA ASN A 167 13.85 12.72 -21.28
C ASN A 167 12.46 13.33 -21.09
N LEU A 168 11.67 12.78 -20.16
CA LEU A 168 10.33 13.28 -19.81
C LEU A 168 10.33 13.95 -18.45
N LYS A 169 9.37 14.85 -18.24
CA LYS A 169 9.04 15.45 -16.96
C LYS A 169 7.56 15.30 -16.67
N GLU A 170 7.25 14.95 -15.42
CA GLU A 170 5.89 14.91 -14.89
C GLU A 170 5.37 16.35 -14.73
N VAL A 171 4.12 16.59 -15.14
CA VAL A 171 3.52 17.95 -15.07
C VAL A 171 2.18 17.94 -14.36
N GLU A 172 1.37 16.88 -14.47
CA GLU A 172 0.06 16.79 -13.82
C GLU A 172 -0.13 15.39 -13.20
N VAL A 173 -0.52 15.36 -11.94
CA VAL A 173 -0.94 14.12 -11.27
C VAL A 173 -2.46 14.00 -11.35
N VAL A 174 -2.93 12.96 -12.04
CA VAL A 174 -4.36 12.74 -12.29
C VAL A 174 -4.99 11.85 -11.24
N LEU A 175 -4.33 10.75 -10.89
CA LEU A 175 -4.83 9.78 -9.91
C LEU A 175 -3.68 9.31 -9.00
N LYS A 176 -3.86 9.38 -7.69
CA LYS A 176 -3.02 8.66 -6.73
C LYS A 176 -3.60 7.28 -6.54
N SER A 177 -2.75 6.26 -6.60
CA SER A 177 -3.14 4.86 -6.53
C SER A 177 -2.32 4.12 -5.48
N GLU A 178 -2.94 3.14 -4.88
CA GLU A 178 -2.34 2.18 -3.97
C GLU A 178 -2.97 0.79 -4.17
N ALA A 179 -2.43 -0.22 -3.52
CA ALA A 179 -3.08 -1.52 -3.46
C ALA A 179 -4.42 -1.43 -2.73
N ILE A 180 -5.44 -2.02 -3.31
CA ILE A 180 -6.78 -2.10 -2.73
C ILE A 180 -7.28 -3.54 -2.73
N LEU A 181 -8.15 -3.87 -1.78
CA LEU A 181 -8.94 -5.08 -1.78
C LEU A 181 -10.31 -4.76 -2.36
N ILE A 182 -10.67 -5.45 -3.42
CA ILE A 182 -11.99 -5.39 -4.05
C ILE A 182 -12.73 -6.70 -3.83
N GLY A 183 -14.06 -6.68 -3.87
CA GLY A 183 -14.89 -7.86 -3.65
C GLY A 183 -16.07 -7.97 -4.58
N ASN A 184 -16.50 -9.21 -4.80
CA ASN A 184 -17.74 -9.48 -5.51
C ASN A 184 -18.92 -9.05 -4.61
N PRO A 185 -19.88 -8.26 -5.11
CA PRO A 185 -21.03 -7.79 -4.32
C PRO A 185 -21.94 -8.92 -3.81
N ASN A 186 -21.88 -10.10 -4.42
CA ASN A 186 -22.75 -11.24 -4.14
C ASN A 186 -22.09 -12.33 -3.29
N LEU A 187 -21.17 -11.98 -2.37
CA LEU A 187 -20.54 -12.94 -1.48
C LEU A 187 -21.58 -13.59 -0.54
N SER A 188 -21.47 -14.91 -0.38
CA SER A 188 -22.27 -15.64 0.62
C SER A 188 -21.94 -15.24 2.06
N ALA A 189 -22.85 -15.47 3.00
CA ALA A 189 -22.62 -15.16 4.41
C ALA A 189 -21.35 -15.83 4.96
N GLU A 190 -21.14 -17.12 4.65
CA GLU A 190 -19.93 -17.87 5.02
C GLU A 190 -18.64 -17.19 4.52
N LYS A 191 -18.63 -16.75 3.25
CA LYS A 191 -17.46 -16.07 2.67
C LYS A 191 -17.24 -14.68 3.27
N LYS A 192 -18.30 -13.99 3.64
CA LYS A 192 -18.19 -12.70 4.37
C LYS A 192 -17.58 -12.89 5.76
N GLU A 193 -17.88 -13.96 6.46
CA GLU A 193 -17.24 -14.27 7.75
C GLU A 193 -15.72 -14.51 7.59
N ILE A 194 -15.33 -15.31 6.60
CA ILE A 194 -13.91 -15.53 6.29
C ILE A 194 -13.22 -14.23 5.91
N LEU A 195 -13.87 -13.40 5.11
CA LEU A 195 -13.35 -12.09 4.72
C LEU A 195 -13.17 -11.15 5.93
N ASN A 196 -14.11 -11.12 6.85
CA ASN A 196 -14.02 -10.31 8.07
C ASN A 196 -12.84 -10.76 8.94
N GLU A 197 -12.61 -12.07 9.07
CA GLU A 197 -11.44 -12.58 9.79
C GLU A 197 -10.13 -12.24 9.07
N LEU A 198 -10.10 -12.31 7.75
CA LEU A 198 -8.96 -11.87 6.92
C LEU A 198 -8.64 -10.40 7.16
N LEU A 199 -9.64 -9.53 7.11
CA LEU A 199 -9.51 -8.09 7.35
C LEU A 199 -9.01 -7.80 8.76
N PHE A 200 -9.52 -8.51 9.77
CA PHE A 200 -9.03 -8.39 11.15
C PHE A 200 -7.54 -8.73 11.27
N ARG A 201 -7.07 -9.77 10.57
CA ARG A 201 -5.65 -10.15 10.55
C ARG A 201 -4.80 -9.10 9.85
N PHE A 202 -5.28 -8.54 8.72
CA PHE A 202 -4.61 -7.44 8.03
C PHE A 202 -4.48 -6.21 8.91
N ASP A 203 -5.55 -5.83 9.61
CA ASP A 203 -5.54 -4.70 10.53
C ASP A 203 -4.60 -4.92 11.70
N SER A 204 -4.58 -6.14 12.27
CA SER A 204 -3.67 -6.47 13.37
C SER A 204 -2.19 -6.35 12.97
N TYR A 205 -1.83 -6.74 11.75
CA TYR A 205 -0.49 -6.53 11.19
C TYR A 205 -0.21 -5.04 10.93
N LYS A 206 -1.11 -4.34 10.23
CA LYS A 206 -0.94 -2.92 9.90
C LYS A 206 -0.84 -2.03 11.13
N ASN A 207 -1.61 -2.31 12.17
CA ASN A 207 -1.54 -1.57 13.43
C ASN A 207 -0.17 -1.72 14.13
N ALA A 208 0.49 -2.87 13.95
CA ALA A 208 1.82 -3.14 14.51
C ALA A 208 2.96 -2.55 13.67
N GLU A 209 2.71 -2.27 12.38
CA GLU A 209 3.73 -1.80 11.45
C GLU A 209 4.42 -0.52 11.94
N GLY A 210 5.76 -0.55 12.01
CA GLY A 210 6.57 0.57 12.52
C GLY A 210 6.41 0.86 14.01
N LYS A 211 5.72 -0.01 14.77
CA LYS A 211 5.62 0.07 16.23
C LYS A 211 6.62 -0.85 16.91
N LYS A 212 7.08 -0.40 18.07
CA LYS A 212 8.01 -1.15 18.92
C LYS A 212 7.49 -1.15 20.34
N TYR A 213 7.73 -2.24 21.06
CA TYR A 213 7.53 -2.32 22.49
C TYR A 213 8.83 -1.97 23.17
N ILE A 214 8.86 -0.86 23.91
CA ILE A 214 10.02 -0.43 24.67
C ILE A 214 9.86 -0.84 26.15
N ILE A 215 10.96 -1.35 26.69
CA ILE A 215 11.10 -1.68 28.12
C ILE A 215 12.34 -0.95 28.59
N LEU A 216 12.28 -0.28 29.71
CA LEU A 216 13.43 0.37 30.32
C LEU A 216 13.31 0.40 31.85
N ASN A 217 14.45 0.45 32.54
CA ASN A 217 14.51 0.65 33.97
C ASN A 217 14.80 2.13 34.27
N ILE A 218 14.09 2.70 35.25
CA ILE A 218 14.15 4.11 35.57
C ILE A 218 14.09 4.35 37.10
N PRO A 219 14.81 5.34 37.66
CA PRO A 219 14.61 5.78 39.03
C PRO A 219 13.17 6.26 39.26
N ASN A 220 12.58 5.94 40.42
CA ASN A 220 11.17 6.24 40.68
C ASN A 220 10.84 7.74 40.68
N ASP A 221 11.78 8.60 41.06
CA ASP A 221 11.66 10.05 41.02
C ASP A 221 11.59 10.64 39.58
N LYS A 222 11.91 9.84 38.55
CA LYS A 222 11.91 10.23 37.13
C LYS A 222 10.73 9.67 36.35
N ILE A 223 9.89 8.84 36.94
CA ILE A 223 8.76 8.18 36.26
C ILE A 223 7.85 9.21 35.57
N GLU A 224 7.46 10.29 36.27
CA GLU A 224 6.56 11.29 35.71
C GLU A 224 7.16 12.00 34.48
N GLU A 225 8.47 12.30 34.51
CA GLU A 225 9.17 12.93 33.38
C GLU A 225 9.22 11.97 32.18
N VAL A 226 9.53 10.70 32.44
CA VAL A 226 9.58 9.67 31.38
C VAL A 226 8.20 9.38 30.79
N CYS A 227 7.13 9.35 31.60
CA CYS A 227 5.76 9.18 31.12
C CYS A 227 5.30 10.32 30.17
N LYS A 228 5.82 11.54 30.33
CA LYS A 228 5.56 12.65 29.39
C LYS A 228 6.24 12.43 28.03
N ILE A 229 7.41 11.79 28.03
CA ILE A 229 8.18 11.47 26.81
C ILE A 229 7.64 10.21 26.14
N LEU A 230 7.19 9.23 26.93
CA LEU A 230 6.65 7.93 26.51
C LEU A 230 5.17 7.80 26.90
N PRO A 231 4.24 8.51 26.27
CA PRO A 231 2.84 8.49 26.69
C PRO A 231 2.15 7.15 26.45
N GLY A 232 2.75 6.28 25.60
CA GLY A 232 2.15 4.99 25.22
C GLY A 232 0.85 5.14 24.46
N MET A 233 0.06 4.05 24.40
CA MET A 233 -1.26 4.04 23.73
C MET A 233 -2.36 4.68 24.60
N LYS A 234 -2.34 4.40 25.93
CA LYS A 234 -3.20 5.02 26.95
C LYS A 234 -2.34 5.60 28.05
N ALA A 235 -1.45 4.78 28.60
CA ALA A 235 -0.44 5.10 29.59
C ALA A 235 0.66 4.04 29.57
N PRO A 236 1.90 4.38 29.97
CA PRO A 236 2.94 3.38 30.19
C PRO A 236 2.55 2.44 31.35
N THR A 237 3.04 1.20 31.28
CA THR A 237 2.96 0.27 32.42
C THR A 237 4.21 0.50 33.27
N VAL A 238 4.04 0.60 34.60
CA VAL A 238 5.14 0.76 35.54
C VAL A 238 5.11 -0.38 36.55
N THR A 239 6.22 -1.09 36.69
CA THR A 239 6.38 -2.23 37.62
C THR A 239 7.59 -2.02 38.52
N PRO A 240 7.46 -2.05 39.85
CA PRO A 240 8.61 -1.93 40.77
C PRO A 240 9.65 -3.03 40.51
N LEU A 241 10.91 -2.67 40.59
CA LEU A 241 12.02 -3.62 40.57
C LEU A 241 12.35 -4.09 41.99
N VAL A 242 13.05 -5.23 42.09
CA VAL A 242 13.63 -5.69 43.37
C VAL A 242 14.62 -4.69 43.94
N LYS A 243 15.30 -3.91 43.07
CA LYS A 243 16.15 -2.80 43.48
C LYS A 243 15.27 -1.64 43.96
N GLU A 244 15.34 -1.32 45.24
CA GLU A 244 14.60 -0.20 45.84
C GLU A 244 14.87 1.12 45.09
N GLY A 245 13.81 1.93 44.93
CA GLY A 245 13.90 3.22 44.24
C GLY A 245 13.90 3.11 42.70
N TRP A 246 13.69 1.92 42.13
CA TRP A 246 13.70 1.70 40.70
C TRP A 246 12.45 0.95 40.22
N SER A 247 12.00 1.29 39.03
CA SER A 247 10.89 0.62 38.34
C SER A 247 11.25 0.30 36.88
N SER A 248 10.62 -0.74 36.37
CA SER A 248 10.58 -1.01 34.94
C SER A 248 9.37 -0.30 34.30
N LEU A 249 9.60 0.43 33.24
CA LEU A 249 8.56 1.12 32.49
C LEU A 249 8.44 0.49 31.09
N HIS A 250 7.20 0.20 30.69
CA HIS A 250 6.90 -0.42 29.40
C HIS A 250 5.95 0.46 28.60
N SER A 251 6.21 0.60 27.31
CA SER A 251 5.38 1.42 26.41
C SER A 251 5.41 0.93 24.98
N VAL A 252 4.47 1.39 24.16
CA VAL A 252 4.47 1.21 22.71
C VAL A 252 4.78 2.54 22.05
N ILE A 253 5.77 2.56 21.16
CA ILE A 253 6.20 3.74 20.43
C ILE A 253 6.43 3.44 18.95
N SER A 254 6.50 4.48 18.10
CA SER A 254 7.00 4.31 16.75
C SER A 254 8.54 4.19 16.76
N GLU A 255 9.10 3.46 15.80
CA GLU A 255 10.55 3.34 15.66
C GLU A 255 11.21 4.71 15.42
N LYS A 256 10.55 5.59 14.69
CA LYS A 256 11.01 6.98 14.48
C LYS A 256 11.08 7.72 15.80
N THR A 257 10.01 7.69 16.59
CA THR A 257 9.94 8.36 17.90
C THR A 257 11.03 7.85 18.84
N PHE A 258 11.34 6.54 18.81
CA PHE A 258 12.40 5.97 19.64
C PHE A 258 13.74 6.69 19.44
N TRP A 259 14.16 6.87 18.17
CA TRP A 259 15.43 7.53 17.88
C TRP A 259 15.44 9.01 18.26
N ASP A 260 14.29 9.68 18.21
CA ASP A 260 14.15 11.10 18.58
C ASP A 260 14.30 11.33 20.10
N ILE A 261 13.90 10.32 20.93
CA ILE A 261 13.81 10.48 22.38
C ILE A 261 14.87 9.72 23.19
N ILE A 262 15.62 8.81 22.59
CA ILE A 262 16.55 7.93 23.32
C ILE A 262 17.58 8.70 24.15
N SER A 263 18.09 9.82 23.65
CA SER A 263 19.04 10.67 24.37
C SER A 263 18.43 11.31 25.60
N GLN A 264 17.17 11.71 25.54
CA GLN A 264 16.42 12.28 26.67
C GLN A 264 16.16 11.23 27.75
N LEU A 265 15.77 10.01 27.34
CA LEU A 265 15.56 8.88 28.27
C LEU A 265 16.86 8.55 29.03
N LYS A 266 17.99 8.51 28.33
CA LYS A 266 19.30 8.27 28.96
C LYS A 266 19.69 9.39 29.92
N ALA A 267 19.42 10.66 29.58
CA ALA A 267 19.68 11.80 30.44
C ALA A 267 18.84 11.77 31.73
N LEU A 268 17.66 11.18 31.70
CA LEU A 268 16.81 10.94 32.88
C LEU A 268 17.24 9.72 33.71
N GLY A 269 18.33 9.04 33.32
CA GLY A 269 18.85 7.88 34.02
C GLY A 269 18.23 6.54 33.61
N ALA A 270 17.56 6.48 32.46
CA ALA A 270 17.05 5.21 31.93
C ALA A 270 18.19 4.24 31.61
N GLU A 271 18.06 3.00 32.09
CA GLU A 271 19.01 1.90 31.91
C GLU A 271 18.30 0.66 31.38
N GLY A 272 19.08 -0.29 30.84
CA GLY A 272 18.55 -1.59 30.38
C GLY A 272 17.45 -1.44 29.33
N ILE A 273 17.60 -0.50 28.39
CA ILE A 273 16.58 -0.19 27.39
C ILE A 273 16.53 -1.29 26.35
N LEU A 274 15.38 -1.96 26.25
CA LEU A 274 15.10 -2.99 25.26
C LEU A 274 14.03 -2.48 24.29
N VAL A 275 14.21 -2.78 23.00
CA VAL A 275 13.27 -2.43 21.93
C VAL A 275 12.91 -3.70 21.19
N VAL A 276 11.65 -4.14 21.37
CA VAL A 276 11.15 -5.41 20.84
C VAL A 276 10.18 -5.14 19.69
N PRO A 277 10.30 -5.82 18.55
CA PRO A 277 9.33 -5.70 17.47
C PRO A 277 7.97 -6.21 17.93
N ILE A 278 6.90 -5.58 17.44
CA ILE A 278 5.51 -6.00 17.65
C ILE A 278 5.03 -6.64 16.35
N GLU A 279 4.68 -7.91 16.40
CA GLU A 279 4.19 -8.63 15.22
C GLU A 279 2.72 -8.31 14.90
N LYS A 280 1.90 -8.20 15.92
CA LYS A 280 0.46 -7.97 15.80
C LYS A 280 0.00 -6.99 16.89
N MET A 281 -0.92 -6.10 16.52
CA MET A 281 -1.52 -5.18 17.48
C MET A 281 -3.01 -5.02 17.21
N ILE A 282 -3.81 -5.31 18.22
CA ILE A 282 -5.26 -5.16 18.19
C ILE A 282 -5.61 -3.90 18.99
N LEU A 283 -6.32 -2.96 18.36
CA LEU A 283 -6.72 -1.68 18.95
C LEU A 283 -8.14 -1.76 19.52
#